data_40410f55234786ecd95c3fe45caad4d8
#
_entry.id   40410f55234786ecd95c3fe45caad4d8
#
_cell.length_a   1.000
_cell.length_b   1.000
_cell.length_c   1.000
_cell.angle_alpha   90.00
_cell.angle_beta   90.00
_cell.angle_gamma   90.00
#
_symmetry.space_group_name_H-M   'P 1'
#
loop_
_entity.id
_entity.type
_entity.pdbx_description
1 polymer ?
#
loop_
_entity_poly.entity_id
_entity_poly.type
_entity_poly.pdbx_seq_one_letter_code
_entity_poly.pdbx_strand_id
1 'polypeptide(L)'
;MQAILVGGRVGLMAVVVFAVIAPVRALADPACDTTIRVLLERRESAFGLVSEGRPHSFELSPSGEFRTNGRRQKSWRSREGQARLAGQRVPGVLSVVPLGGSLALIAEIPLETYVAGVLKGEVPAFWKAHALQAQAVVSRSYALHQRAVNSKRAYDVEANTRHQVFKLGPLLKPVARAVEETRCEVLTWRGAPILAAFHSASGGRTASAQEVWGKHLAYLKSTEVKGEEDSPDTYWREAVSRTTMSELLEAVGLGIGDVWAAQVLARSESGRVLKLRFIGSGGETRLSGGRLRSVLGESALKSTLFELSVRDGAFVFVGSGRGHGVGMSQWGAQGMARRGAVYTDILQSFYPGTKLKRWRGELGDPEEFAGR
;
A
#
# COMPACT_ATOMS: atom_id res chain seq x y z
N MET A 1 90.32 -3.15 28.43
CA MET A 1 89.94 -4.10 27.34
C MET A 1 88.56 -3.61 26.86
N GLN A 2 88.57 -2.98 25.71
CA GLN A 2 87.37 -2.35 25.07
C GLN A 2 86.74 -3.38 24.15
N ALA A 3 85.41 -3.54 24.31
CA ALA A 3 84.59 -4.30 23.35
C ALA A 3 83.83 -3.31 22.48
N ILE A 4 84.01 -3.42 21.17
CA ILE A 4 83.38 -2.62 20.14
C ILE A 4 82.00 -3.21 19.83
N LEU A 5 80.94 -2.40 20.00
CA LEU A 5 79.57 -2.73 19.56
C LEU A 5 79.37 -2.19 18.13
N VAL A 6 79.15 -3.09 17.18
CA VAL A 6 78.68 -2.74 15.82
C VAL A 6 77.20 -2.80 15.78
N GLY A 7 76.54 -1.64 15.62
CA GLY A 7 75.10 -1.54 15.48
C GLY A 7 74.65 -1.72 14.01
N GLY A 8 73.96 -2.80 13.74
CA GLY A 8 73.24 -3.01 12.46
C GLY A 8 71.81 -2.48 12.54
N ARG A 9 71.48 -1.45 11.78
CA ARG A 9 70.12 -0.95 11.59
C ARG A 9 69.43 -1.82 10.52
N VAL A 10 68.51 -2.66 10.94
CA VAL A 10 67.57 -3.31 10.04
C VAL A 10 66.39 -2.37 9.81
N GLY A 11 66.29 -1.80 8.61
CA GLY A 11 65.16 -1.00 8.18
C GLY A 11 63.97 -1.86 7.88
N LEU A 12 62.91 -1.75 8.67
CA LEU A 12 61.62 -2.41 8.42
C LEU A 12 60.86 -1.56 7.38
N MET A 13 60.82 -2.03 6.15
CA MET A 13 60.04 -1.43 5.06
C MET A 13 58.60 -1.90 5.20
N ALA A 14 57.73 -1.04 5.77
CA ALA A 14 56.31 -1.29 5.84
C ALA A 14 55.69 -1.10 4.44
N VAL A 15 55.30 -2.20 3.81
CA VAL A 15 54.50 -2.20 2.57
C VAL A 15 53.05 -1.88 2.97
N VAL A 16 52.61 -0.66 2.79
CA VAL A 16 51.20 -0.26 2.94
C VAL A 16 50.48 -0.67 1.66
N VAL A 17 49.76 -1.82 1.71
CA VAL A 17 48.86 -2.24 0.65
C VAL A 17 47.61 -1.39 0.78
N PHE A 18 47.44 -0.36 -0.05
CA PHE A 18 46.19 0.33 -0.24
C PHE A 18 45.24 -0.60 -1.01
N ALA A 19 44.37 -1.31 -0.29
CA ALA A 19 43.23 -1.96 -0.91
C ALA A 19 42.29 -0.85 -1.42
N VAL A 20 42.33 -0.58 -2.71
CA VAL A 20 41.34 0.24 -3.40
C VAL A 20 40.04 -0.57 -3.37
N ILE A 21 39.17 -0.31 -2.37
CA ILE A 21 37.81 -0.79 -2.37
C ILE A 21 37.08 0.01 -3.46
N ALA A 22 37.12 -0.52 -4.69
CA ALA A 22 36.24 -0.03 -5.74
C ALA A 22 34.79 -0.16 -5.23
N PRO A 23 33.95 0.89 -5.36
CA PRO A 23 32.54 0.75 -5.04
C PRO A 23 31.99 -0.35 -5.95
N VAL A 24 31.51 -1.46 -5.35
CA VAL A 24 30.73 -2.46 -6.08
C VAL A 24 29.51 -1.71 -6.60
N ARG A 25 29.58 -1.21 -7.82
CA ARG A 25 28.40 -0.87 -8.59
C ARG A 25 27.63 -2.19 -8.70
N ALA A 26 26.58 -2.33 -7.90
CA ALA A 26 25.59 -3.35 -8.15
C ALA A 26 25.22 -3.19 -9.63
N LEU A 27 25.59 -4.17 -10.44
CA LEU A 27 25.16 -4.24 -11.85
C LEU A 27 23.64 -4.15 -11.78
N ALA A 28 23.08 -3.06 -12.32
CA ALA A 28 21.65 -2.92 -12.46
C ALA A 28 21.18 -4.20 -13.17
N ASP A 29 20.33 -5.00 -12.50
CA ASP A 29 19.74 -6.18 -13.12
C ASP A 29 18.68 -5.63 -14.10
N PRO A 30 18.91 -5.64 -15.43
CA PRO A 30 18.01 -5.03 -16.41
C PRO A 30 16.58 -5.57 -16.29
N ALA A 31 16.44 -6.77 -15.73
CA ALA A 31 15.16 -7.43 -15.54
C ALA A 31 14.23 -6.72 -14.53
N CYS A 32 14.77 -5.85 -13.67
CA CYS A 32 13.99 -5.09 -12.69
C CYS A 32 13.74 -3.63 -13.06
N ASP A 33 14.20 -3.17 -14.22
CA ASP A 33 14.03 -1.80 -14.70
C ASP A 33 12.60 -1.52 -15.22
N THR A 34 11.64 -1.90 -14.39
CA THR A 34 10.22 -1.67 -14.62
C THR A 34 9.78 -0.39 -13.89
N THR A 35 8.96 0.43 -14.54
CA THR A 35 8.34 1.59 -13.90
C THR A 35 6.87 1.32 -13.55
N ILE A 36 6.39 2.02 -12.54
CA ILE A 36 4.97 2.04 -12.12
C ILE A 36 4.42 3.44 -12.34
N ARG A 37 3.27 3.55 -13.00
CA ARG A 37 2.53 4.80 -13.18
C ARG A 37 1.67 5.04 -11.95
N VAL A 38 2.05 6.01 -11.14
CA VAL A 38 1.42 6.32 -9.85
C VAL A 38 0.62 7.60 -9.95
N LEU A 39 -0.69 7.53 -9.76
CA LEU A 39 -1.50 8.73 -9.56
C LEU A 39 -1.20 9.27 -8.16
N LEU A 40 -0.43 10.36 -8.09
CA LEU A 40 -0.03 10.98 -6.83
C LEU A 40 -1.19 11.77 -6.22
N GLU A 41 -1.85 12.59 -7.02
CA GLU A 41 -3.00 13.40 -6.60
C GLU A 41 -3.85 13.88 -7.78
N ARG A 42 -5.02 14.43 -7.47
CA ARG A 42 -5.90 15.15 -8.40
C ARG A 42 -6.09 16.58 -7.92
N ARG A 43 -6.19 17.51 -8.87
CA ARG A 43 -6.47 18.91 -8.64
C ARG A 43 -7.66 19.34 -9.49
N GLU A 44 -8.61 20.07 -8.91
CA GLU A 44 -9.88 20.38 -9.58
C GLU A 44 -9.73 21.38 -10.73
N SER A 45 -8.91 22.44 -10.57
CA SER A 45 -8.87 23.53 -11.57
C SER A 45 -7.48 24.01 -11.91
N ALA A 46 -6.74 24.56 -10.95
CA ALA A 46 -5.43 25.15 -11.19
C ALA A 46 -4.46 24.87 -10.04
N PHE A 47 -3.17 24.72 -10.38
CA PHE A 47 -2.07 24.62 -9.41
C PHE A 47 -0.74 24.93 -10.07
N GLY A 48 0.30 25.08 -9.24
CA GLY A 48 1.69 25.26 -9.69
C GLY A 48 2.63 24.21 -9.11
N LEU A 49 3.70 23.91 -9.83
CA LEU A 49 4.84 23.14 -9.33
C LEU A 49 6.15 23.70 -9.91
N VAL A 50 7.27 23.22 -9.36
CA VAL A 50 8.60 23.57 -9.86
C VAL A 50 9.21 22.37 -10.59
N SER A 51 9.69 22.59 -11.81
CA SER A 51 10.48 21.61 -12.57
C SER A 51 11.67 22.29 -13.24
N GLU A 52 12.83 21.65 -13.24
CA GLU A 52 14.09 22.21 -13.78
C GLU A 52 14.43 23.58 -13.19
N GLY A 53 14.10 23.81 -11.91
CA GLY A 53 14.29 25.11 -11.24
C GLY A 53 13.33 26.22 -11.69
N ARG A 54 12.37 25.93 -12.57
CA ARG A 54 11.40 26.89 -13.10
C ARG A 54 9.98 26.60 -12.60
N PRO A 55 9.20 27.64 -12.26
CA PRO A 55 7.78 27.47 -11.93
C PRO A 55 6.97 27.15 -13.18
N HIS A 56 6.01 26.24 -13.04
CA HIS A 56 5.00 25.92 -14.04
C HIS A 56 3.61 26.09 -13.43
N SER A 57 2.70 26.75 -14.15
CA SER A 57 1.28 26.82 -13.82
C SER A 57 0.47 25.91 -14.72
N PHE A 58 -0.54 25.31 -14.15
CA PHE A 58 -1.45 24.38 -14.85
C PHE A 58 -2.88 24.81 -14.57
N GLU A 59 -3.70 24.81 -15.60
CA GLU A 59 -5.10 25.23 -15.55
C GLU A 59 -5.96 24.26 -16.35
N LEU A 60 -7.14 23.94 -15.83
CA LEU A 60 -8.20 23.20 -16.50
C LEU A 60 -9.46 24.05 -16.47
N SER A 61 -9.92 24.47 -17.67
CA SER A 61 -11.17 25.21 -17.78
C SER A 61 -12.39 24.29 -17.56
N PRO A 62 -13.58 24.85 -17.25
CA PRO A 62 -14.82 24.07 -17.19
C PRO A 62 -15.17 23.36 -18.50
N SER A 63 -14.69 23.88 -19.64
CA SER A 63 -14.85 23.25 -20.96
C SER A 63 -13.85 22.11 -21.22
N GLY A 64 -12.95 21.80 -20.26
CA GLY A 64 -11.96 20.74 -20.37
C GLY A 64 -10.67 21.16 -21.11
N GLU A 65 -10.47 22.45 -21.38
CA GLU A 65 -9.25 22.94 -21.99
C GLU A 65 -8.11 22.99 -20.98
N PHE A 66 -7.02 22.25 -21.26
CA PHE A 66 -5.82 22.22 -20.44
C PHE A 66 -4.78 23.24 -20.93
N ARG A 67 -4.23 24.03 -20.00
CA ARG A 67 -3.16 25.00 -20.27
C ARG A 67 -1.99 24.81 -19.33
N THR A 68 -0.77 25.02 -19.88
CA THR A 68 0.47 25.11 -19.10
C THR A 68 1.11 26.47 -19.41
N ASN A 69 1.36 27.26 -18.36
CA ASN A 69 1.91 28.62 -18.49
C ASN A 69 1.10 29.46 -19.51
N GLY A 70 -0.23 29.40 -19.44
CA GLY A 70 -1.16 30.08 -20.34
C GLY A 70 -1.30 29.46 -21.76
N ARG A 71 -0.47 28.51 -22.15
CA ARG A 71 -0.51 27.89 -23.49
C ARG A 71 -1.33 26.61 -23.49
N ARG A 72 -2.26 26.47 -24.43
CA ARG A 72 -3.08 25.25 -24.60
C ARG A 72 -2.22 24.05 -24.97
N GLN A 73 -2.43 22.91 -24.28
CA GLN A 73 -1.73 21.66 -24.48
C GLN A 73 -2.67 20.46 -24.24
N LYS A 74 -2.22 19.23 -24.61
CA LYS A 74 -2.92 17.98 -24.25
C LYS A 74 -2.44 17.39 -22.92
N SER A 75 -1.15 17.58 -22.62
CA SER A 75 -0.48 17.10 -21.41
C SER A 75 0.82 17.85 -21.22
N TRP A 76 1.40 17.72 -20.02
CA TRP A 76 2.75 18.21 -19.71
C TRP A 76 3.56 17.07 -19.08
N ARG A 77 4.89 17.03 -19.33
CA ARG A 77 5.82 16.07 -18.74
C ARG A 77 7.10 16.78 -18.28
N SER A 78 7.60 16.39 -17.09
CA SER A 78 8.92 16.79 -16.61
C SER A 78 10.02 15.95 -17.27
N ARG A 79 11.27 16.39 -17.14
CA ARG A 79 12.42 15.47 -17.25
C ARG A 79 12.51 14.61 -15.98
N GLU A 80 13.17 13.47 -16.12
CA GLU A 80 13.33 12.51 -15.01
C GLU A 80 13.95 13.17 -13.76
N GLY A 81 13.27 13.00 -12.63
CA GLY A 81 13.71 13.50 -11.33
C GLY A 81 13.84 15.01 -11.21
N GLN A 82 13.32 15.80 -12.14
CA GLN A 82 13.44 17.26 -12.13
C GLN A 82 12.22 17.98 -11.55
N ALA A 83 11.08 17.27 -11.40
CA ALA A 83 9.89 17.85 -10.79
C ALA A 83 9.96 17.81 -9.24
N ARG A 84 9.39 18.86 -8.63
CA ARG A 84 9.18 18.95 -7.18
C ARG A 84 7.69 19.16 -6.88
N LEU A 85 7.15 18.35 -5.97
CA LEU A 85 5.79 18.45 -5.47
C LEU A 85 5.85 18.73 -3.97
N ALA A 86 5.22 19.81 -3.52
CA ALA A 86 5.30 20.29 -2.13
C ALA A 86 6.76 20.34 -1.59
N GLY A 87 7.70 20.85 -2.41
CA GLY A 87 9.12 20.94 -2.08
C GLY A 87 9.92 19.65 -2.18
N GLN A 88 9.27 18.49 -2.29
CA GLN A 88 9.93 17.19 -2.39
C GLN A 88 10.18 16.80 -3.85
N ARG A 89 11.35 16.22 -4.12
CA ARG A 89 11.69 15.70 -5.46
C ARG A 89 10.80 14.49 -5.78
N VAL A 90 10.15 14.52 -6.96
CA VAL A 90 9.43 13.38 -7.51
C VAL A 90 10.42 12.47 -8.23
N PRO A 91 10.60 11.21 -7.84
CA PRO A 91 11.44 10.29 -8.57
C PRO A 91 10.79 9.91 -9.90
N GLY A 92 11.60 9.73 -10.95
CA GLY A 92 11.11 9.43 -12.29
C GLY A 92 10.52 10.64 -13.02
N VAL A 93 9.57 10.41 -13.90
CA VAL A 93 8.95 11.42 -14.77
C VAL A 93 7.56 11.77 -14.25
N LEU A 94 7.30 13.05 -13.98
CA LEU A 94 5.97 13.54 -13.61
C LEU A 94 5.23 14.04 -14.85
N SER A 95 4.00 13.57 -15.03
CA SER A 95 3.06 14.05 -16.03
C SER A 95 1.86 14.73 -15.38
N VAL A 96 1.37 15.80 -16.02
CA VAL A 96 0.10 16.46 -15.67
C VAL A 96 -0.84 16.30 -16.86
N VAL A 97 -1.98 15.66 -16.65
CA VAL A 97 -2.95 15.35 -17.70
C VAL A 97 -4.38 15.67 -17.24
N PRO A 98 -5.26 16.16 -18.12
CA PRO A 98 -6.69 16.24 -17.83
C PRO A 98 -7.28 14.82 -17.79
N LEU A 99 -7.99 14.49 -16.70
CA LEU A 99 -8.58 13.17 -16.51
C LEU A 99 -9.82 13.23 -15.64
N GLY A 100 -10.99 12.93 -16.22
CA GLY A 100 -12.26 12.89 -15.49
C GLY A 100 -12.64 14.24 -14.87
N GLY A 101 -12.48 15.35 -15.60
CA GLY A 101 -12.81 16.69 -15.14
C GLY A 101 -11.83 17.32 -14.15
N SER A 102 -10.68 16.69 -13.90
CA SER A 102 -9.63 17.18 -13.00
C SER A 102 -8.24 17.08 -13.65
N LEU A 103 -7.25 17.73 -13.06
CA LEU A 103 -5.84 17.57 -13.42
C LEU A 103 -5.25 16.41 -12.60
N ALA A 104 -4.82 15.35 -13.29
CA ALA A 104 -4.18 14.20 -12.68
C ALA A 104 -2.65 14.35 -12.74
N LEU A 105 -1.99 14.22 -11.58
CA LEU A 105 -0.54 14.19 -11.46
C LEU A 105 -0.09 12.74 -11.40
N ILE A 106 0.52 12.26 -12.48
CA ILE A 106 0.93 10.86 -12.63
C ILE A 106 2.46 10.80 -12.74
N ALA A 107 3.09 10.08 -11.82
CA ALA A 107 4.53 9.85 -11.84
C ALA A 107 4.86 8.46 -12.35
N GLU A 108 5.74 8.36 -13.34
CA GLU A 108 6.38 7.10 -13.77
C GLU A 108 7.61 6.88 -12.90
N ILE A 109 7.51 5.99 -11.92
CA ILE A 109 8.52 5.78 -10.87
C ILE A 109 9.17 4.41 -11.08
N PRO A 110 10.52 4.26 -11.01
CA PRO A 110 11.17 2.96 -10.99
C PRO A 110 10.60 2.08 -9.87
N LEU A 111 10.34 0.81 -10.16
CA LEU A 111 9.63 -0.13 -9.28
C LEU A 111 10.22 -0.18 -7.86
N GLU A 112 11.53 -0.31 -7.71
CA GLU A 112 12.17 -0.40 -6.39
C GLU A 112 12.05 0.93 -5.60
N THR A 113 12.11 2.07 -6.28
CA THR A 113 11.88 3.38 -5.69
C THR A 113 10.41 3.53 -5.25
N TYR A 114 9.47 3.02 -6.04
CA TYR A 114 8.06 2.96 -5.68
C TYR A 114 7.85 2.10 -4.42
N VAL A 115 8.38 0.88 -4.40
CA VAL A 115 8.30 -0.04 -3.24
C VAL A 115 8.84 0.61 -1.97
N ALA A 116 9.99 1.28 -2.06
CA ALA A 116 10.57 1.99 -0.92
C ALA A 116 9.67 3.13 -0.39
N GLY A 117 9.04 3.89 -1.29
CA GLY A 117 8.06 4.92 -0.94
C GLY A 117 6.78 4.35 -0.32
N VAL A 118 6.35 3.16 -0.75
CA VAL A 118 5.22 2.42 -0.16
C VAL A 118 5.57 1.97 1.25
N LEU A 119 6.71 1.30 1.47
CA LEU A 119 7.12 0.89 2.83
C LEU A 119 7.17 2.07 3.79
N LYS A 120 7.70 3.21 3.34
CA LYS A 120 7.72 4.45 4.13
C LYS A 120 6.31 4.92 4.52
N GLY A 121 5.32 4.67 3.67
CA GLY A 121 3.93 5.07 3.86
C GLY A 121 3.12 4.12 4.73
N GLU A 122 3.40 2.83 4.64
CA GLU A 122 2.56 1.75 5.14
C GLU A 122 3.01 1.20 6.50
N VAL A 123 4.31 1.13 6.76
CA VAL A 123 4.83 0.45 7.95
C VAL A 123 5.89 1.26 8.69
N PRO A 124 5.97 1.17 10.03
CA PRO A 124 7.02 1.80 10.81
C PRO A 124 8.40 1.23 10.48
N ALA A 125 9.37 2.08 10.20
CA ALA A 125 10.72 1.69 9.82
C ALA A 125 11.51 0.94 10.91
N PHE A 126 11.08 1.00 12.16
CA PHE A 126 11.68 0.27 13.29
C PHE A 126 11.19 -1.16 13.45
N TRP A 127 10.30 -1.63 12.57
CA TRP A 127 9.83 -3.01 12.57
C TRP A 127 10.96 -3.99 12.26
N LYS A 128 10.75 -5.26 12.60
CA LYS A 128 11.73 -6.33 12.32
C LYS A 128 12.04 -6.43 10.83
N ALA A 129 13.29 -6.71 10.50
CA ALA A 129 13.77 -6.77 9.12
C ALA A 129 12.91 -7.71 8.26
N HIS A 130 12.57 -8.91 8.76
CA HIS A 130 11.74 -9.86 8.01
C HIS A 130 10.31 -9.38 7.78
N ALA A 131 9.74 -8.57 8.66
CA ALA A 131 8.43 -7.94 8.40
C ALA A 131 8.52 -6.89 7.28
N LEU A 132 9.58 -6.06 7.29
CA LEU A 132 9.84 -5.08 6.22
C LEU A 132 10.13 -5.76 4.88
N GLN A 133 10.89 -6.85 4.87
CA GLN A 133 11.17 -7.67 3.69
C GLN A 133 9.89 -8.28 3.12
N ALA A 134 9.03 -8.88 3.96
CA ALA A 134 7.74 -9.41 3.54
C ALA A 134 6.88 -8.31 2.91
N GLN A 135 6.79 -7.13 3.54
CA GLN A 135 6.06 -5.99 3.00
C GLN A 135 6.63 -5.51 1.66
N ALA A 136 7.96 -5.52 1.47
CA ALA A 136 8.58 -5.14 0.21
C ALA A 136 8.16 -6.08 -0.93
N VAL A 137 8.22 -7.38 -0.71
CA VAL A 137 7.79 -8.40 -1.70
C VAL A 137 6.30 -8.27 -2.01
N VAL A 138 5.46 -8.10 -1.00
CA VAL A 138 4.01 -7.92 -1.14
C VAL A 138 3.70 -6.66 -1.95
N SER A 139 4.32 -5.53 -1.60
CA SER A 139 4.08 -4.25 -2.30
C SER A 139 4.51 -4.30 -3.76
N ARG A 140 5.62 -4.98 -4.05
CA ARG A 140 6.13 -5.18 -5.42
C ARG A 140 5.19 -6.05 -6.24
N SER A 141 4.75 -7.18 -5.67
CA SER A 141 3.83 -8.12 -6.31
C SER A 141 2.49 -7.46 -6.64
N TYR A 142 1.93 -6.71 -5.67
CA TYR A 142 0.72 -5.93 -5.85
C TYR A 142 0.86 -4.89 -6.98
N ALA A 143 1.94 -4.11 -6.98
CA ALA A 143 2.16 -3.08 -7.99
C ALA A 143 2.25 -3.66 -9.41
N LEU A 144 2.96 -4.77 -9.59
CA LEU A 144 3.08 -5.46 -10.88
C LEU A 144 1.76 -6.08 -11.32
N HIS A 145 0.98 -6.66 -10.41
CA HIS A 145 -0.37 -7.11 -10.71
C HIS A 145 -1.25 -5.96 -11.19
N GLN A 146 -1.26 -4.84 -10.48
CA GLN A 146 -2.05 -3.67 -10.87
C GLN A 146 -1.59 -3.07 -12.21
N ARG A 147 -0.29 -3.06 -12.47
CA ARG A 147 0.24 -2.64 -13.78
C ARG A 147 -0.28 -3.49 -14.92
N ALA A 148 -0.36 -4.80 -14.74
CA ALA A 148 -0.91 -5.71 -15.75
C ALA A 148 -2.41 -5.44 -15.99
N VAL A 149 -3.20 -5.40 -14.90
CA VAL A 149 -4.65 -5.17 -14.96
C VAL A 149 -5.00 -3.79 -15.51
N ASN A 150 -4.22 -2.76 -15.16
CA ASN A 150 -4.45 -1.37 -15.56
C ASN A 150 -3.62 -0.93 -16.76
N SER A 151 -3.07 -1.84 -17.56
CA SER A 151 -2.18 -1.53 -18.70
C SER A 151 -2.78 -0.52 -19.68
N LYS A 152 -4.09 -0.54 -19.91
CA LYS A 152 -4.84 0.38 -20.77
C LYS A 152 -5.29 1.68 -20.08
N ARG A 153 -5.07 1.84 -18.77
CA ARG A 153 -5.43 3.04 -18.01
C ARG A 153 -4.30 4.07 -18.00
N ALA A 154 -4.62 5.30 -17.61
CA ALA A 154 -3.63 6.37 -17.49
C ALA A 154 -2.60 6.11 -16.39
N TYR A 155 -2.94 5.34 -15.35
CA TYR A 155 -2.08 4.97 -14.23
C TYR A 155 -2.33 3.54 -13.78
N ASP A 156 -1.36 2.96 -13.08
CA ASP A 156 -1.42 1.59 -12.58
C ASP A 156 -2.01 1.55 -11.16
N VAL A 157 -1.60 2.50 -10.31
CA VAL A 157 -1.97 2.59 -8.89
C VAL A 157 -2.23 4.03 -8.46
N GLU A 158 -2.99 4.20 -7.37
CA GLU A 158 -3.16 5.48 -6.67
C GLU A 158 -2.30 5.49 -5.40
N ALA A 159 -1.73 6.65 -5.05
CA ALA A 159 -0.90 6.86 -3.86
C ALA A 159 -1.74 7.07 -2.58
N ASN A 160 -2.73 6.21 -2.33
CA ASN A 160 -3.67 6.30 -1.22
C ASN A 160 -4.14 4.91 -0.73
N THR A 161 -5.04 4.88 0.25
CA THR A 161 -5.56 3.64 0.87
C THR A 161 -6.39 2.75 -0.06
N ARG A 162 -6.77 3.22 -1.26
CA ARG A 162 -7.46 2.38 -2.26
C ARG A 162 -6.51 1.36 -2.91
N HIS A 163 -5.21 1.72 -2.98
CA HIS A 163 -4.15 0.84 -3.48
C HIS A 163 -3.04 0.70 -2.45
N GLN A 164 -2.07 1.60 -2.42
CA GLN A 164 -0.93 1.59 -1.50
C GLN A 164 -0.55 3.04 -1.14
N VAL A 165 -0.35 3.33 0.14
CA VAL A 165 0.08 4.66 0.58
C VAL A 165 1.53 4.87 0.17
N PHE A 166 1.76 5.72 -0.82
CA PHE A 166 3.08 6.09 -1.30
C PHE A 166 3.50 7.46 -0.73
N LYS A 167 4.72 7.55 -0.21
CA LYS A 167 5.29 8.81 0.32
C LYS A 167 6.61 9.17 -0.34
N LEU A 168 6.71 10.42 -0.80
CA LEU A 168 7.95 11.01 -1.26
C LEU A 168 8.95 11.29 -0.12
N GLY A 169 10.19 11.61 -0.46
CA GLY A 169 11.24 12.09 0.45
C GLY A 169 12.21 11.01 0.93
N PRO A 170 13.13 11.35 1.86
CA PRO A 170 14.23 10.49 2.24
C PRO A 170 13.77 9.18 2.87
N LEU A 171 14.54 8.13 2.64
CA LEU A 171 14.30 6.79 3.18
C LEU A 171 15.15 6.56 4.43
N LEU A 172 14.57 5.86 5.41
CA LEU A 172 15.31 5.36 6.55
C LEU A 172 16.08 4.08 6.17
N LYS A 173 17.26 3.91 6.73
CA LYS A 173 18.17 2.77 6.42
C LYS A 173 17.49 1.39 6.48
N PRO A 174 16.67 1.05 7.51
CA PRO A 174 16.02 -0.28 7.55
C PRO A 174 15.10 -0.53 6.35
N VAL A 175 14.34 0.49 5.91
CA VAL A 175 13.45 0.42 4.75
C VAL A 175 14.26 0.19 3.46
N ALA A 176 15.29 1.02 3.24
CA ALA A 176 16.15 0.89 2.07
C ALA A 176 16.81 -0.49 2.00
N ARG A 177 17.28 -1.00 3.14
CA ARG A 177 17.91 -2.32 3.26
C ARG A 177 16.91 -3.45 2.93
N ALA A 178 15.69 -3.41 3.48
CA ALA A 178 14.69 -4.44 3.22
C ALA A 178 14.30 -4.52 1.73
N VAL A 179 14.19 -3.37 1.05
CA VAL A 179 13.91 -3.31 -0.39
C VAL A 179 15.07 -3.89 -1.20
N GLU A 180 16.31 -3.54 -0.85
CA GLU A 180 17.50 -4.02 -1.57
C GLU A 180 17.73 -5.53 -1.36
N GLU A 181 17.57 -6.04 -0.14
CA GLU A 181 17.72 -7.46 0.17
C GLU A 181 16.68 -8.35 -0.50
N THR A 182 15.51 -7.80 -0.85
CA THR A 182 14.44 -8.50 -1.58
C THR A 182 14.27 -8.00 -3.02
N ARG A 183 15.32 -7.35 -3.56
CA ARG A 183 15.26 -6.73 -4.88
C ARG A 183 14.77 -7.73 -5.94
N CYS A 184 13.78 -7.30 -6.75
CA CYS A 184 13.14 -8.09 -7.79
C CYS A 184 12.29 -9.28 -7.31
N GLU A 185 12.20 -9.58 -6.03
CA GLU A 185 11.40 -10.71 -5.55
C GLU A 185 9.91 -10.40 -5.57
N VAL A 186 9.15 -11.32 -6.15
CA VAL A 186 7.69 -11.23 -6.30
C VAL A 186 7.02 -12.56 -5.99
N LEU A 187 5.81 -12.50 -5.48
CA LEU A 187 4.93 -13.64 -5.35
C LEU A 187 4.19 -13.89 -6.66
N THR A 188 4.22 -15.14 -7.13
CA THR A 188 3.55 -15.55 -8.36
C THR A 188 2.59 -16.71 -8.12
N TRP A 189 1.50 -16.71 -8.89
CA TRP A 189 0.57 -17.82 -9.02
C TRP A 189 0.41 -18.13 -10.51
N ARG A 190 0.59 -19.40 -10.91
CA ARG A 190 0.58 -19.82 -12.33
C ARG A 190 1.48 -19.00 -13.26
N GLY A 191 2.59 -18.48 -12.73
CA GLY A 191 3.55 -17.69 -13.51
C GLY A 191 3.38 -16.17 -13.43
N ALA A 192 2.20 -15.67 -13.07
CA ALA A 192 1.89 -14.26 -13.00
C ALA A 192 2.01 -13.67 -11.58
N PRO A 193 2.39 -12.38 -11.41
CA PRO A 193 2.34 -11.70 -10.12
C PRO A 193 0.93 -11.69 -9.52
N ILE A 194 0.80 -12.03 -8.24
CA ILE A 194 -0.48 -12.13 -7.56
C ILE A 194 -1.05 -10.77 -7.14
N LEU A 195 -2.38 -10.70 -6.94
CA LEU A 195 -3.01 -9.64 -6.17
C LEU A 195 -2.59 -9.80 -4.69
N ALA A 196 -1.38 -9.34 -4.36
CA ALA A 196 -0.83 -9.44 -3.00
C ALA A 196 -1.46 -8.38 -2.09
N ALA A 197 -2.76 -8.54 -1.80
CA ALA A 197 -3.50 -7.65 -0.93
C ALA A 197 -2.98 -7.72 0.51
N PHE A 198 -2.99 -6.61 1.22
CA PHE A 198 -2.57 -6.52 2.62
C PHE A 198 -3.41 -5.49 3.38
N HIS A 199 -3.36 -5.54 4.69
CA HIS A 199 -4.11 -4.67 5.58
C HIS A 199 -3.37 -4.50 6.91
N SER A 200 -3.76 -3.52 7.72
CA SER A 200 -3.05 -3.20 8.97
C SER A 200 -3.09 -4.35 9.98
N ALA A 201 -4.28 -4.75 10.43
CA ALA A 201 -4.46 -5.82 11.43
C ALA A 201 -5.71 -6.65 11.13
N SER A 202 -5.61 -7.98 11.26
CA SER A 202 -6.70 -8.90 10.92
C SER A 202 -7.75 -9.04 12.02
N GLY A 203 -7.37 -8.79 13.27
CA GLY A 203 -8.19 -9.10 14.44
C GLY A 203 -8.19 -10.58 14.79
N GLY A 204 -7.08 -11.30 14.51
CA GLY A 204 -6.88 -12.72 14.81
C GLY A 204 -7.16 -13.68 13.65
N ARG A 205 -7.86 -13.24 12.59
CA ARG A 205 -8.13 -14.06 11.39
C ARG A 205 -8.29 -13.20 10.15
N THR A 206 -7.61 -13.54 9.06
CA THR A 206 -7.82 -12.90 7.77
C THR A 206 -9.14 -13.33 7.13
N ALA A 207 -9.65 -12.52 6.21
CA ALA A 207 -10.76 -12.88 5.35
C ALA A 207 -10.26 -13.48 4.02
N SER A 208 -11.06 -14.32 3.39
CA SER A 208 -10.82 -14.71 2.00
C SER A 208 -11.23 -13.60 1.02
N ALA A 209 -10.66 -13.61 -0.18
CA ALA A 209 -11.09 -12.72 -1.26
C ALA A 209 -12.56 -12.97 -1.66
N GLN A 210 -13.04 -14.20 -1.51
CA GLN A 210 -14.44 -14.57 -1.75
C GLN A 210 -15.38 -13.86 -0.78
N GLU A 211 -15.03 -13.79 0.51
CA GLU A 211 -15.85 -13.14 1.53
C GLU A 211 -16.01 -11.64 1.31
N VAL A 212 -14.92 -10.96 0.89
CA VAL A 212 -14.87 -9.49 0.82
C VAL A 212 -15.21 -8.95 -0.56
N TRP A 213 -14.75 -9.63 -1.62
CA TRP A 213 -14.87 -9.15 -3.00
C TRP A 213 -15.68 -10.07 -3.92
N GLY A 214 -16.17 -11.19 -3.43
CA GLY A 214 -16.90 -12.18 -4.23
C GLY A 214 -16.02 -12.92 -5.26
N LYS A 215 -14.68 -12.82 -5.15
CA LYS A 215 -13.73 -13.42 -6.08
C LYS A 215 -13.01 -14.61 -5.46
N HIS A 216 -13.06 -15.76 -6.11
CA HIS A 216 -12.30 -16.93 -5.68
C HIS A 216 -10.84 -16.82 -6.12
N LEU A 217 -9.94 -16.49 -5.18
CA LEU A 217 -8.49 -16.47 -5.39
C LEU A 217 -7.85 -17.49 -4.46
N ALA A 218 -7.36 -18.61 -5.01
CA ALA A 218 -6.91 -19.77 -4.26
C ALA A 218 -5.78 -19.45 -3.24
N TYR A 219 -5.03 -18.39 -3.46
CA TYR A 219 -3.95 -17.92 -2.59
C TYR A 219 -4.40 -16.83 -1.58
N LEU A 220 -5.66 -16.36 -1.60
CA LEU A 220 -6.23 -15.40 -0.65
C LEU A 220 -7.33 -16.07 0.17
N LYS A 221 -6.94 -17.01 1.01
CA LYS A 221 -7.82 -17.75 1.93
C LYS A 221 -7.88 -17.08 3.28
N SER A 222 -8.94 -17.39 4.05
CA SER A 222 -9.00 -17.06 5.47
C SER A 222 -7.96 -17.89 6.23
N THR A 223 -7.14 -17.21 7.04
CA THR A 223 -6.03 -17.80 7.81
C THR A 223 -6.05 -17.24 9.23
N GLU A 224 -5.83 -18.09 10.23
CA GLU A 224 -5.61 -17.65 11.61
C GLU A 224 -4.31 -16.85 11.72
N VAL A 225 -4.33 -15.73 12.44
CA VAL A 225 -3.19 -14.84 12.62
C VAL A 225 -2.90 -14.69 14.11
N LYS A 226 -1.70 -15.06 14.52
CA LYS A 226 -1.19 -14.92 15.88
C LYS A 226 -0.15 -13.80 15.94
N GLY A 227 -0.05 -13.10 17.08
CA GLY A 227 0.98 -12.10 17.31
C GLY A 227 0.61 -10.70 16.86
N GLU A 228 -0.68 -10.40 16.79
CA GLU A 228 -1.21 -9.05 16.57
C GLU A 228 -1.50 -8.29 17.86
N GLU A 229 -1.13 -8.84 19.02
CA GLU A 229 -1.50 -8.33 20.35
C GLU A 229 -1.00 -6.90 20.58
N ASP A 230 0.12 -6.53 19.94
CA ASP A 230 0.68 -5.18 20.00
C ASP A 230 0.03 -4.19 19.01
N SER A 231 -0.93 -4.63 18.21
CA SER A 231 -1.65 -3.72 17.32
C SER A 231 -2.52 -2.75 18.11
N PRO A 232 -2.48 -1.45 17.84
CA PRO A 232 -3.38 -0.48 18.47
C PRO A 232 -4.85 -0.71 18.09
N ASP A 233 -5.11 -1.56 17.10
CA ASP A 233 -6.44 -1.88 16.60
C ASP A 233 -6.88 -3.30 16.99
N THR A 234 -6.20 -3.94 17.97
CA THR A 234 -6.61 -5.24 18.52
C THR A 234 -8.01 -5.15 19.14
N TYR A 235 -8.33 -4.03 19.73
CA TYR A 235 -9.66 -3.70 20.23
C TYR A 235 -10.00 -2.24 19.90
N TRP A 236 -11.20 -1.99 19.42
CA TRP A 236 -11.70 -0.63 19.21
C TRP A 236 -13.21 -0.56 19.49
N ARG A 237 -13.66 0.62 19.90
CA ARG A 237 -15.06 0.94 20.15
C ARG A 237 -15.40 2.26 19.50
N GLU A 238 -16.56 2.30 18.81
CA GLU A 238 -17.11 3.50 18.21
C GLU A 238 -18.59 3.60 18.53
N ALA A 239 -19.08 4.82 18.75
CA ALA A 239 -20.47 5.07 19.03
C ALA A 239 -21.00 6.16 18.09
N VAL A 240 -22.05 5.85 17.33
CA VAL A 240 -22.69 6.75 16.37
C VAL A 240 -24.10 7.03 16.87
N SER A 241 -24.46 8.29 17.05
CA SER A 241 -25.81 8.69 17.48
C SER A 241 -26.86 8.23 16.45
N ARG A 242 -28.10 8.04 16.88
CA ARG A 242 -29.21 7.72 15.97
C ARG A 242 -29.38 8.82 14.91
N THR A 243 -29.30 10.08 15.31
CA THR A 243 -29.39 11.22 14.40
C THR A 243 -28.31 11.17 13.32
N THR A 244 -27.04 11.04 13.72
CA THR A 244 -25.92 10.93 12.77
C THR A 244 -26.07 9.71 11.84
N MET A 245 -26.54 8.57 12.36
CA MET A 245 -26.78 7.38 11.53
C MET A 245 -27.87 7.63 10.48
N SER A 246 -28.97 8.30 10.87
CA SER A 246 -30.05 8.67 9.96
C SER A 246 -29.56 9.60 8.85
N GLU A 247 -28.83 10.65 9.21
CA GLU A 247 -28.23 11.61 8.27
C GLU A 247 -27.26 10.93 7.29
N LEU A 248 -26.39 10.05 7.78
CA LEU A 248 -25.43 9.33 6.94
C LEU A 248 -26.11 8.36 5.96
N LEU A 249 -27.16 7.66 6.38
CA LEU A 249 -27.93 6.79 5.49
C LEU A 249 -28.70 7.59 4.44
N GLU A 250 -29.30 8.73 4.83
CA GLU A 250 -29.96 9.66 3.91
C GLU A 250 -29.00 10.18 2.84
N ALA A 251 -27.82 10.64 3.24
CA ALA A 251 -26.80 11.20 2.36
C ALA A 251 -26.32 10.23 1.26
N VAL A 252 -26.49 8.91 1.45
CA VAL A 252 -26.11 7.89 0.47
C VAL A 252 -27.32 7.24 -0.23
N GLY A 253 -28.50 7.84 -0.11
CA GLY A 253 -29.75 7.38 -0.76
C GLY A 253 -30.35 6.12 -0.12
N LEU A 254 -30.03 5.84 1.15
CA LEU A 254 -30.55 4.72 1.94
C LEU A 254 -31.43 5.21 3.13
N GLY A 255 -31.96 6.43 3.02
CA GLY A 255 -32.78 7.06 4.06
C GLY A 255 -34.04 6.28 4.37
N ILE A 256 -34.29 6.09 5.67
CA ILE A 256 -35.47 5.42 6.24
C ILE A 256 -36.06 6.23 7.40
N GLY A 257 -35.84 7.54 7.38
CA GLY A 257 -36.23 8.44 8.47
C GLY A 257 -35.41 8.23 9.74
N ASP A 258 -36.00 8.44 10.90
CA ASP A 258 -35.33 8.29 12.19
C ASP A 258 -34.99 6.81 12.44
N VAL A 259 -33.71 6.50 12.50
CA VAL A 259 -33.20 5.12 12.66
C VAL A 259 -33.08 4.80 14.16
N TRP A 260 -33.73 3.74 14.62
CA TRP A 260 -33.68 3.36 16.04
C TRP A 260 -33.16 1.94 16.33
N ALA A 261 -33.12 1.05 15.32
CA ALA A 261 -32.65 -0.31 15.50
C ALA A 261 -31.74 -0.77 14.35
N ALA A 262 -30.87 -1.68 14.67
CA ALA A 262 -30.02 -2.38 13.69
C ALA A 262 -29.79 -3.83 14.12
N GLN A 263 -29.63 -4.71 13.13
CA GLN A 263 -29.39 -6.13 13.33
C GLN A 263 -28.34 -6.65 12.35
N VAL A 264 -27.36 -7.42 12.83
CA VAL A 264 -26.48 -8.22 11.98
C VAL A 264 -27.26 -9.44 11.48
N LEU A 265 -27.39 -9.57 10.16
CA LEU A 265 -28.13 -10.65 9.53
C LEU A 265 -27.23 -11.82 9.12
N ALA A 266 -25.97 -11.54 8.76
CA ALA A 266 -25.04 -12.56 8.31
C ALA A 266 -23.59 -12.17 8.62
N ARG A 267 -22.79 -13.18 8.96
CA ARG A 267 -21.35 -13.10 9.13
C ARG A 267 -20.65 -14.08 8.18
N SER A 268 -19.41 -13.74 7.81
CA SER A 268 -18.54 -14.63 7.07
C SER A 268 -17.91 -15.70 7.99
N GLU A 269 -17.22 -16.65 7.39
CA GLU A 269 -16.41 -17.65 8.09
C GLU A 269 -15.32 -17.01 8.97
N SER A 270 -14.77 -15.86 8.54
CA SER A 270 -13.82 -15.09 9.32
C SER A 270 -14.45 -14.24 10.44
N GLY A 271 -15.76 -14.35 10.68
CA GLY A 271 -16.52 -13.61 11.69
C GLY A 271 -16.93 -12.19 11.28
N ARG A 272 -16.54 -11.73 10.09
CA ARG A 272 -16.84 -10.38 9.60
C ARG A 272 -18.30 -10.24 9.21
N VAL A 273 -18.86 -9.08 9.48
CA VAL A 273 -20.24 -8.73 9.14
C VAL A 273 -20.40 -8.62 7.62
N LEU A 274 -21.19 -9.50 7.04
CA LEU A 274 -21.53 -9.51 5.62
C LEU A 274 -22.76 -8.67 5.33
N LYS A 275 -23.80 -8.74 6.19
CA LYS A 275 -25.09 -8.10 5.95
C LYS A 275 -25.70 -7.59 7.24
N LEU A 276 -26.25 -6.37 7.18
CA LEU A 276 -26.99 -5.72 8.27
C LEU A 276 -28.33 -5.26 7.76
N ARG A 277 -29.25 -5.06 8.71
CA ARG A 277 -30.54 -4.40 8.54
C ARG A 277 -30.62 -3.23 9.53
N PHE A 278 -31.05 -2.08 9.05
CA PHE A 278 -31.42 -0.91 9.87
C PHE A 278 -32.93 -0.69 9.75
N ILE A 279 -33.54 -0.23 10.84
CA ILE A 279 -35.00 0.02 10.95
C ILE A 279 -35.19 1.43 11.42
N GLY A 280 -36.07 2.16 10.71
CA GLY A 280 -36.40 3.56 10.98
C GLY A 280 -37.88 3.86 10.77
N SER A 281 -38.29 5.12 10.96
CA SER A 281 -39.68 5.57 10.86
C SER A 281 -40.27 5.39 9.45
N GLY A 282 -39.44 5.41 8.41
CA GLY A 282 -39.84 5.22 7.02
C GLY A 282 -39.68 3.78 6.49
N GLY A 283 -39.34 2.81 7.35
CA GLY A 283 -39.19 1.40 6.95
C GLY A 283 -37.85 0.77 7.33
N GLU A 284 -37.36 -0.11 6.48
CA GLU A 284 -36.06 -0.78 6.69
C GLU A 284 -35.14 -0.66 5.47
N THR A 285 -33.83 -0.67 5.73
CA THR A 285 -32.82 -0.78 4.68
C THR A 285 -31.78 -1.86 5.03
N ARG A 286 -31.15 -2.43 4.00
CA ARG A 286 -30.14 -3.48 4.15
C ARG A 286 -28.88 -3.10 3.40
N LEU A 287 -27.72 -3.28 4.06
CA LEU A 287 -26.43 -3.01 3.44
C LEU A 287 -25.39 -4.03 3.88
N SER A 288 -24.32 -4.12 3.12
CA SER A 288 -23.17 -4.94 3.50
C SER A 288 -22.33 -4.25 4.58
N GLY A 289 -21.58 -5.04 5.37
CA GLY A 289 -20.61 -4.51 6.32
C GLY A 289 -19.58 -3.58 5.66
N GLY A 290 -19.13 -3.91 4.45
CA GLY A 290 -18.23 -3.06 3.65
C GLY A 290 -18.89 -1.74 3.25
N ARG A 291 -20.17 -1.74 2.85
CA ARG A 291 -20.92 -0.52 2.53
C ARG A 291 -21.10 0.35 3.77
N LEU A 292 -21.43 -0.25 4.91
CA LEU A 292 -21.52 0.49 6.18
C LEU A 292 -20.18 1.15 6.54
N ARG A 293 -19.07 0.42 6.39
CA ARG A 293 -17.72 0.97 6.61
C ARG A 293 -17.42 2.16 5.69
N SER A 294 -17.87 2.11 4.44
CA SER A 294 -17.72 3.24 3.51
C SER A 294 -18.59 4.45 3.93
N VAL A 295 -19.79 4.21 4.47
CA VAL A 295 -20.71 5.27 4.92
C VAL A 295 -20.20 5.96 6.18
N LEU A 296 -19.77 5.19 7.19
CA LEU A 296 -19.24 5.71 8.45
C LEU A 296 -17.81 6.26 8.33
N GLY A 297 -17.09 5.84 7.30
CA GLY A 297 -15.66 6.13 7.12
C GLY A 297 -14.74 5.15 7.83
N GLU A 298 -13.55 4.97 7.27
CA GLU A 298 -12.54 4.00 7.72
C GLU A 298 -11.92 4.34 9.09
N SER A 299 -12.06 5.57 9.54
CA SER A 299 -11.60 6.02 10.86
C SER A 299 -12.57 5.60 11.96
N ALA A 300 -13.87 5.69 11.72
CA ALA A 300 -14.92 5.29 12.64
C ALA A 300 -15.09 3.75 12.63
N LEU A 301 -15.30 3.14 11.48
CA LEU A 301 -15.45 1.69 11.36
C LEU A 301 -14.16 1.08 10.80
N LYS A 302 -13.22 0.76 11.70
CA LYS A 302 -11.85 0.34 11.32
C LYS A 302 -11.80 -0.96 10.53
N SER A 303 -12.73 -1.89 10.79
CA SER A 303 -12.89 -3.16 10.07
C SER A 303 -14.36 -3.56 9.99
N THR A 304 -14.66 -4.65 9.31
CA THR A 304 -16.00 -5.28 9.33
C THR A 304 -16.11 -6.39 10.38
N LEU A 305 -15.08 -6.59 11.20
CA LEU A 305 -15.08 -7.54 12.32
C LEU A 305 -15.52 -6.78 13.60
N PHE A 306 -16.84 -6.75 13.84
CA PHE A 306 -17.41 -6.03 14.99
C PHE A 306 -18.70 -6.67 15.49
N GLU A 307 -19.02 -6.41 16.76
CA GLU A 307 -20.32 -6.57 17.36
C GLU A 307 -21.07 -5.22 17.35
N LEU A 308 -22.40 -5.27 17.16
CA LEU A 308 -23.25 -4.10 17.13
C LEU A 308 -24.32 -4.20 18.20
N SER A 309 -24.47 -3.15 18.97
CA SER A 309 -25.59 -2.97 19.92
C SER A 309 -26.17 -1.57 19.82
N VAL A 310 -27.41 -1.40 20.24
CA VAL A 310 -28.04 -0.08 20.37
C VAL A 310 -28.21 0.21 21.86
N ARG A 311 -27.54 1.27 22.36
CA ARG A 311 -27.56 1.67 23.77
C ARG A 311 -27.58 3.19 23.88
N ASP A 312 -28.33 3.73 24.81
CA ASP A 312 -28.36 5.16 25.16
C ASP A 312 -28.53 6.07 23.96
N GLY A 313 -29.39 5.68 23.02
CA GLY A 313 -29.63 6.47 21.81
C GLY A 313 -28.52 6.43 20.77
N ALA A 314 -27.56 5.49 20.86
CA ALA A 314 -26.45 5.33 19.92
C ALA A 314 -26.31 3.89 19.42
N PHE A 315 -25.79 3.76 18.21
CA PHE A 315 -25.27 2.51 17.64
C PHE A 315 -23.84 2.34 18.12
N VAL A 316 -23.58 1.34 18.94
CA VAL A 316 -22.27 1.06 19.51
C VAL A 316 -21.66 -0.12 18.78
N PHE A 317 -20.50 0.12 18.16
CA PHE A 317 -19.68 -0.86 17.46
C PHE A 317 -18.48 -1.20 18.36
N VAL A 318 -18.26 -2.48 18.58
CA VAL A 318 -17.08 -3.00 19.31
C VAL A 318 -16.40 -4.00 18.38
N GLY A 319 -15.16 -3.75 18.01
CA GLY A 319 -14.52 -4.54 16.99
C GLY A 319 -13.03 -4.74 17.19
N SER A 320 -12.45 -5.47 16.25
CA SER A 320 -11.04 -5.83 16.19
C SER A 320 -10.49 -5.72 14.77
N GLY A 321 -9.20 -5.44 14.66
CA GLY A 321 -8.50 -5.29 13.40
C GLY A 321 -8.78 -3.98 12.68
N ARG A 322 -8.00 -3.73 11.61
CA ARG A 322 -8.08 -2.55 10.75
C ARG A 322 -7.81 -2.90 9.30
N GLY A 323 -8.70 -2.49 8.42
CA GLY A 323 -8.65 -2.72 6.98
C GLY A 323 -9.64 -3.77 6.52
N HIS A 324 -9.51 -4.20 5.26
CA HIS A 324 -10.42 -5.17 4.63
C HIS A 324 -10.22 -6.62 5.09
N GLY A 325 -9.10 -6.93 5.72
CA GLY A 325 -8.82 -8.25 6.29
C GLY A 325 -8.27 -9.30 5.31
N VAL A 326 -8.15 -9.03 4.01
CA VAL A 326 -7.68 -10.01 3.00
C VAL A 326 -6.17 -9.98 2.84
N GLY A 327 -5.53 -11.15 2.70
CA GLY A 327 -4.10 -11.30 2.48
C GLY A 327 -3.27 -11.00 3.72
N MET A 328 -2.10 -10.37 3.58
CA MET A 328 -1.17 -10.20 4.69
C MET A 328 -1.65 -9.17 5.71
N SER A 329 -1.71 -9.56 6.97
CA SER A 329 -1.78 -8.62 8.09
C SER A 329 -0.39 -8.07 8.39
N GLN A 330 -0.24 -6.74 8.36
CA GLN A 330 1.04 -6.07 8.65
C GLN A 330 1.48 -6.32 10.10
N TRP A 331 0.58 -6.17 11.08
CA TRP A 331 0.87 -6.49 12.48
C TRP A 331 1.09 -7.98 12.70
N GLY A 332 0.37 -8.84 11.99
CA GLY A 332 0.62 -10.29 12.00
C GLY A 332 2.01 -10.65 11.49
N ALA A 333 2.44 -10.04 10.37
CA ALA A 333 3.79 -10.20 9.83
C ALA A 333 4.86 -9.73 10.84
N GLN A 334 4.65 -8.57 11.50
CA GLN A 334 5.52 -8.07 12.55
C GLN A 334 5.59 -9.02 13.75
N GLY A 335 4.45 -9.55 14.19
CA GLY A 335 4.38 -10.53 15.27
C GLY A 335 5.09 -11.83 14.95
N MET A 336 4.93 -12.36 13.74
CA MET A 336 5.67 -13.54 13.26
C MET A 336 7.18 -13.29 13.23
N ALA A 337 7.62 -12.14 12.69
CA ALA A 337 9.03 -11.77 12.65
C ALA A 337 9.64 -11.57 14.05
N ARG A 338 8.88 -11.08 15.03
CA ARG A 338 9.30 -11.00 16.44
C ARG A 338 9.52 -12.38 17.06
N ARG A 339 8.77 -13.40 16.62
CA ARG A 339 8.92 -14.80 17.06
C ARG A 339 9.93 -15.57 16.24
N GLY A 340 10.71 -14.90 15.38
CA GLY A 340 11.82 -15.49 14.64
C GLY A 340 11.47 -16.02 13.24
N ALA A 341 10.23 -15.85 12.76
CA ALA A 341 9.87 -16.23 11.41
C ALA A 341 10.64 -15.39 10.38
N VAL A 342 11.16 -16.02 9.34
CA VAL A 342 11.77 -15.34 8.20
C VAL A 342 10.70 -14.88 7.22
N TYR A 343 11.03 -13.88 6.37
CA TYR A 343 10.04 -13.26 5.49
C TYR A 343 9.38 -14.25 4.52
N THR A 344 10.08 -15.29 4.09
CA THR A 344 9.52 -16.33 3.22
C THR A 344 8.42 -17.12 3.90
N ASP A 345 8.57 -17.44 5.20
CA ASP A 345 7.55 -18.16 5.97
C ASP A 345 6.33 -17.27 6.23
N ILE A 346 6.58 -15.97 6.49
CA ILE A 346 5.50 -14.97 6.61
C ILE A 346 4.69 -14.94 5.32
N LEU A 347 5.34 -14.82 4.16
CA LEU A 347 4.69 -14.77 2.86
C LEU A 347 3.88 -16.04 2.58
N GLN A 348 4.42 -17.24 2.85
CA GLN A 348 3.71 -18.50 2.64
C GLN A 348 2.50 -18.67 3.58
N SER A 349 2.57 -18.13 4.78
CA SER A 349 1.45 -18.14 5.73
C SER A 349 0.24 -17.34 5.21
N PHE A 350 0.48 -16.17 4.59
CA PHE A 350 -0.58 -15.29 4.12
C PHE A 350 -1.01 -15.53 2.66
N TYR A 351 -0.14 -16.14 1.86
CA TYR A 351 -0.37 -16.43 0.44
C TYR A 351 0.00 -17.88 0.11
N PRO A 352 -0.74 -18.86 0.67
CA PRO A 352 -0.40 -20.28 0.52
C PRO A 352 -0.43 -20.71 -0.95
N GLY A 353 0.54 -21.56 -1.30
CA GLY A 353 0.68 -22.13 -2.64
C GLY A 353 1.26 -21.19 -3.70
N THR A 354 1.59 -19.95 -3.36
CA THR A 354 2.33 -19.05 -4.26
C THR A 354 3.81 -19.44 -4.31
N LYS A 355 4.50 -18.94 -5.35
CA LYS A 355 5.96 -19.13 -5.50
C LYS A 355 6.64 -17.76 -5.43
N LEU A 356 7.67 -17.66 -4.61
CA LEU A 356 8.60 -16.53 -4.62
C LEU A 356 9.55 -16.68 -5.81
N LYS A 357 9.58 -15.69 -6.70
CA LYS A 357 10.43 -15.66 -7.90
C LYS A 357 11.09 -14.30 -8.08
N ARG A 358 12.21 -14.26 -8.80
CA ARG A 358 12.77 -13.00 -9.28
C ARG A 358 12.01 -12.56 -10.53
N TRP A 359 11.53 -11.33 -10.49
CA TRP A 359 10.88 -10.66 -11.63
C TRP A 359 11.87 -10.43 -12.76
N ARG A 360 11.48 -10.71 -14.00
CA ARG A 360 12.32 -10.56 -15.20
C ARG A 360 11.71 -9.67 -16.28
N GLY A 361 10.76 -8.81 -15.89
CA GLY A 361 10.15 -7.86 -16.83
C GLY A 361 9.00 -8.43 -17.67
N GLU A 362 8.77 -9.73 -17.65
CA GLU A 362 7.70 -10.37 -18.42
C GLU A 362 6.38 -10.35 -17.63
N LEU A 363 5.37 -9.68 -18.18
CA LEU A 363 3.99 -9.84 -17.71
C LEU A 363 3.50 -11.19 -18.28
N GLY A 364 3.07 -12.11 -17.43
CA GLY A 364 2.30 -13.28 -17.86
C GLY A 364 1.02 -12.87 -18.60
N ASP A 365 0.32 -13.83 -19.18
CA ASP A 365 -0.91 -13.57 -19.94
C ASP A 365 -1.90 -12.73 -19.11
N PRO A 366 -2.42 -11.60 -19.65
CA PRO A 366 -3.43 -10.78 -18.97
C PRO A 366 -4.67 -11.57 -18.50
N GLU A 367 -5.05 -12.63 -19.18
CA GLU A 367 -6.17 -13.49 -18.78
C GLU A 367 -5.91 -14.27 -17.48
N GLU A 368 -4.65 -14.52 -17.14
CA GLU A 368 -4.28 -15.15 -15.87
C GLU A 368 -4.45 -14.21 -14.67
N PHE A 369 -4.49 -12.88 -14.88
CA PHE A 369 -4.71 -11.87 -13.84
C PHE A 369 -6.21 -11.67 -13.51
N ALA A 370 -7.09 -11.99 -14.46
CA ALA A 370 -8.53 -11.71 -14.35
C ALA A 370 -9.31 -12.78 -13.57
N GLY A 371 -8.73 -13.62 -12.76
CA GLY A 371 -9.38 -14.67 -11.96
C GLY A 371 -10.75 -15.08 -12.52
N ARG A 372 -10.83 -16.22 -13.23
CA ARG A 372 -12.11 -16.83 -13.67
C ARG A 372 -12.98 -17.18 -12.49
#